data_54b69219b94b7c8caa5fc6c073a99186
#
_entry.id   54b69219b94b7c8caa5fc6c073a99186
#
_cell.length_a   1.000
_cell.length_b   1.000
_cell.length_c   1.000
_cell.angle_alpha   90.00
_cell.angle_beta   90.00
_cell.angle_gamma   90.00
#
_symmetry.space_group_name_H-M   'P 1'
#
loop_
_entity.id
_entity.type
_entity.pdbx_description
1 polymer ?
#
loop_
_entity_poly.entity_id
_entity_poly.type
_entity_poly.pdbx_seq_one_letter_code
_entity_poly.pdbx_strand_id
1 'polypeptide(L)'
;KLTIGDMVYTVISAKDVVMYYKNGTRLEGTLKDLNGNAIAGADVKITINGVTYTKTTDKDGKFSMGLNLVAGEYSVYIKFDSNAKQWGSDAKVNVLIKSTISSRDVTKMFRNDTQYYAVFYDGHGNLLKNTEVKFNINGVWYTKKTNAVGTAGLNIQLYPGKYIITAVGPNGEQKGNT
;
A
#
# COMPACT_ATOMS: atom_id res chain seq x y z
N LYS A 1 -25.77 -41.14 23.68
CA LYS A 1 -25.69 -39.90 24.46
C LYS A 1 -25.14 -38.82 23.53
N LEU A 2 -25.95 -37.83 23.20
CA LEU A 2 -25.48 -36.67 22.47
C LEU A 2 -24.75 -35.76 23.47
N THR A 3 -23.44 -35.53 23.25
CA THR A 3 -22.67 -34.57 24.02
C THR A 3 -22.52 -33.33 23.18
N ILE A 4 -23.12 -32.22 23.62
CA ILE A 4 -22.90 -30.91 23.01
C ILE A 4 -21.72 -30.29 23.76
N GLY A 5 -20.57 -30.16 23.08
CA GLY A 5 -19.42 -29.42 23.62
C GLY A 5 -19.69 -27.93 23.66
N ASP A 6 -19.09 -27.25 24.62
CA ASP A 6 -19.16 -25.76 24.69
C ASP A 6 -18.41 -25.18 23.52
N MET A 7 -19.03 -24.18 22.88
CA MET A 7 -18.38 -23.39 21.84
C MET A 7 -17.41 -22.39 22.47
N VAL A 8 -16.25 -22.23 21.82
CA VAL A 8 -15.18 -21.35 22.29
C VAL A 8 -15.30 -19.98 21.59
N TYR A 9 -15.21 -18.92 22.38
CA TYR A 9 -15.10 -17.57 21.82
C TYR A 9 -13.71 -17.32 21.26
N THR A 10 -13.66 -16.56 20.18
CA THR A 10 -12.43 -16.20 19.49
C THR A 10 -12.20 -14.71 19.45
N VAL A 11 -10.93 -14.31 19.26
CA VAL A 11 -10.50 -12.92 19.11
C VAL A 11 -9.52 -12.83 17.97
N ILE A 12 -9.77 -11.87 17.07
CA ILE A 12 -8.81 -11.44 16.05
C ILE A 12 -8.07 -10.24 16.58
N SER A 13 -6.74 -10.29 16.55
CA SER A 13 -5.87 -9.14 16.87
C SER A 13 -5.04 -8.80 15.66
N ALA A 14 -5.09 -7.53 15.25
CA ALA A 14 -4.29 -6.96 14.17
C ALA A 14 -4.00 -5.49 14.47
N LYS A 15 -2.92 -4.97 13.90
CA LYS A 15 -2.50 -3.57 14.07
C LYS A 15 -2.68 -2.80 12.77
N ASP A 16 -2.91 -1.50 12.89
CA ASP A 16 -2.84 -0.58 11.78
C ASP A 16 -1.46 -0.66 11.11
N VAL A 17 -1.45 -0.46 9.80
CA VAL A 17 -0.22 -0.46 8.99
C VAL A 17 0.02 0.92 8.43
N VAL A 18 1.25 1.42 8.59
CA VAL A 18 1.76 2.59 7.90
C VAL A 18 2.99 2.16 7.12
N MET A 19 2.96 2.32 5.81
CA MET A 19 4.04 1.87 4.94
C MET A 19 4.26 2.81 3.76
N TYR A 20 5.42 2.74 3.15
CA TYR A 20 5.66 3.32 1.82
C TYR A 20 5.34 2.31 0.73
N TYR A 21 4.97 2.82 -0.43
CA TYR A 21 4.60 2.01 -1.59
C TYR A 21 5.61 0.89 -1.86
N LYS A 22 5.10 -0.34 -1.90
CA LYS A 22 5.88 -1.58 -2.18
C LYS A 22 7.13 -1.77 -1.33
N ASN A 23 7.13 -1.33 -0.07
CA ASN A 23 8.30 -1.52 0.80
C ASN A 23 8.37 -2.90 1.48
N GLY A 24 7.45 -3.80 1.17
CA GLY A 24 7.42 -5.15 1.71
C GLY A 24 6.70 -5.31 3.05
N THR A 25 6.21 -4.24 3.66
CA THR A 25 5.41 -4.33 4.89
C THR A 25 4.12 -5.10 4.60
N ARG A 26 3.74 -5.96 5.53
CA ARG A 26 2.59 -6.85 5.43
C ARG A 26 1.55 -6.52 6.48
N LEU A 27 0.29 -6.79 6.17
CA LEU A 27 -0.77 -6.88 7.18
C LEU A 27 -0.61 -8.21 7.92
N GLU A 28 -0.52 -8.15 9.24
CA GLU A 28 -0.36 -9.32 10.09
C GLU A 28 -1.39 -9.31 11.21
N GLY A 29 -1.85 -10.49 11.60
CA GLY A 29 -2.78 -10.64 12.70
C GLY A 29 -2.71 -12.03 13.30
N THR A 30 -3.46 -12.22 14.38
CA THR A 30 -3.60 -13.50 15.08
C THR A 30 -5.06 -13.81 15.34
N LEU A 31 -5.39 -15.09 15.33
CA LEU A 31 -6.66 -15.65 15.77
C LEU A 31 -6.40 -16.55 16.97
N LYS A 32 -7.01 -16.21 18.10
CA LYS A 32 -6.87 -16.94 19.38
C LYS A 32 -8.21 -17.08 20.06
N ASP A 33 -8.30 -18.01 21.01
CA ASP A 33 -9.41 -18.04 21.95
C ASP A 33 -9.22 -16.99 23.07
N LEU A 34 -10.19 -16.85 23.97
CA LEU A 34 -10.12 -15.87 25.09
C LEU A 34 -9.04 -16.22 26.12
N ASN A 35 -8.54 -17.46 26.12
CA ASN A 35 -7.46 -17.89 27.03
C ASN A 35 -6.08 -17.69 26.39
N GLY A 36 -6.02 -17.14 25.17
CA GLY A 36 -4.78 -16.90 24.45
C GLY A 36 -4.25 -18.10 23.67
N ASN A 37 -5.01 -19.18 23.56
CA ASN A 37 -4.63 -20.34 22.78
C ASN A 37 -4.79 -20.05 21.29
N ALA A 38 -3.78 -20.39 20.50
CA ALA A 38 -3.78 -20.21 19.06
C ALA A 38 -4.84 -21.09 18.39
N ILE A 39 -5.52 -20.54 17.38
CA ILE A 39 -6.43 -21.28 16.51
C ILE A 39 -5.73 -21.45 15.17
N ALA A 40 -5.20 -22.65 14.95
CA ALA A 40 -4.43 -23.01 13.77
C ALA A 40 -5.32 -23.57 12.66
N GLY A 41 -4.88 -23.45 11.41
CA GLY A 41 -5.56 -24.01 10.25
C GLY A 41 -6.93 -23.42 9.97
N ALA A 42 -7.22 -22.22 10.48
CA ALA A 42 -8.49 -21.54 10.32
C ALA A 42 -8.44 -20.51 9.17
N ASP A 43 -9.52 -20.44 8.41
CA ASP A 43 -9.65 -19.47 7.32
C ASP A 43 -10.14 -18.13 7.86
N VAL A 44 -9.35 -17.10 7.61
CA VAL A 44 -9.66 -15.70 7.96
C VAL A 44 -9.87 -14.94 6.67
N LYS A 45 -10.99 -14.22 6.57
CA LYS A 45 -11.34 -13.39 5.42
C LYS A 45 -10.90 -11.96 5.67
N ILE A 46 -10.13 -11.40 4.75
CA ILE A 46 -9.61 -10.04 4.82
C ILE A 46 -10.16 -9.25 3.63
N THR A 47 -10.97 -8.24 3.90
CA THR A 47 -11.53 -7.37 2.87
C THR A 47 -10.83 -6.02 2.90
N ILE A 48 -10.22 -5.68 1.78
CA ILE A 48 -9.54 -4.39 1.56
C ILE A 48 -9.80 -3.93 0.13
N ASN A 49 -10.08 -2.64 -0.04
CA ASN A 49 -10.33 -2.03 -1.35
C ASN A 49 -11.39 -2.79 -2.17
N GLY A 50 -12.45 -3.27 -1.52
CA GLY A 50 -13.56 -3.99 -2.16
C GLY A 50 -13.26 -5.44 -2.54
N VAL A 51 -12.08 -5.97 -2.24
CA VAL A 51 -11.68 -7.35 -2.54
C VAL A 51 -11.51 -8.14 -1.25
N THR A 52 -12.04 -9.35 -1.22
CA THR A 52 -11.91 -10.27 -0.08
C THR A 52 -10.89 -11.35 -0.39
N TYR A 53 -9.91 -11.48 0.50
CA TYR A 53 -8.87 -12.51 0.45
C TYR A 53 -9.05 -13.48 1.60
N THR A 54 -8.82 -14.76 1.37
CA THR A 54 -8.80 -15.79 2.42
C THR A 54 -7.38 -16.16 2.75
N LYS A 55 -7.03 -16.07 4.04
CA LYS A 55 -5.74 -16.50 4.58
C LYS A 55 -5.97 -17.54 5.66
N THR A 56 -5.11 -18.56 5.70
CA THR A 56 -5.19 -19.63 6.70
C THR A 56 -4.19 -19.35 7.81
N THR A 57 -4.64 -19.48 9.06
CA THR A 57 -3.76 -19.31 10.22
C THR A 57 -2.74 -20.45 10.33
N ASP A 58 -1.54 -20.11 10.78
CA ASP A 58 -0.47 -21.07 11.05
C ASP A 58 -0.64 -21.72 12.43
N LYS A 59 0.35 -22.53 12.84
CA LYS A 59 0.37 -23.22 14.15
C LYS A 59 0.29 -22.26 15.35
N ASP A 60 0.70 -21.02 15.18
CA ASP A 60 0.67 -19.97 16.21
C ASP A 60 -0.56 -19.07 16.10
N GLY A 61 -1.52 -19.45 15.25
CA GLY A 61 -2.73 -18.67 14.99
C GLY A 61 -2.48 -17.38 14.17
N LYS A 62 -1.32 -17.24 13.54
CA LYS A 62 -0.94 -16.06 12.76
C LYS A 62 -1.43 -16.16 11.33
N PHE A 63 -1.85 -15.02 10.80
CA PHE A 63 -2.13 -14.84 9.38
C PHE A 63 -1.44 -13.56 8.88
N SER A 64 -1.18 -13.53 7.59
CA SER A 64 -0.41 -12.43 6.97
C SER A 64 -0.84 -12.24 5.53
N MET A 65 -0.83 -10.98 5.06
CA MET A 65 -1.14 -10.62 3.68
C MET A 65 -0.21 -9.51 3.19
N GLY A 66 0.31 -9.64 1.98
CA GLY A 66 1.04 -8.58 1.29
C GLY A 66 0.13 -7.43 0.88
N LEU A 67 0.65 -6.22 0.89
CA LEU A 67 -0.08 -5.01 0.56
C LEU A 67 0.52 -4.37 -0.70
N ASN A 68 -0.03 -4.74 -1.87
CA ASN A 68 0.39 -4.25 -3.19
C ASN A 68 -0.64 -3.29 -3.78
N LEU A 69 -1.05 -2.30 -3.00
CA LEU A 69 -2.01 -1.28 -3.41
C LEU A 69 -1.31 0.04 -3.69
N VAL A 70 -1.95 0.90 -4.47
CA VAL A 70 -1.48 2.26 -4.70
C VAL A 70 -1.48 3.07 -3.39
N ALA A 71 -0.71 4.14 -3.34
CA ALA A 71 -0.70 5.04 -2.20
C ALA A 71 -2.11 5.56 -1.89
N GLY A 72 -2.47 5.55 -0.61
CA GLY A 72 -3.78 5.93 -0.14
C GLY A 72 -4.09 5.38 1.25
N GLU A 73 -5.29 5.69 1.73
CA GLU A 73 -5.82 5.20 2.99
C GLU A 73 -6.87 4.12 2.72
N TYR A 74 -6.78 3.02 3.44
CA TYR A 74 -7.66 1.87 3.28
C TYR A 74 -8.20 1.41 4.63
N SER A 75 -9.51 1.14 4.67
CA SER A 75 -10.13 0.42 5.79
C SER A 75 -10.10 -1.08 5.49
N VAL A 76 -9.67 -1.86 6.47
CA VAL A 76 -9.58 -3.31 6.36
C VAL A 76 -10.54 -3.95 7.33
N TYR A 77 -11.36 -4.87 6.83
CA TYR A 77 -12.26 -5.69 7.63
C TYR A 77 -11.74 -7.13 7.64
N ILE A 78 -11.55 -7.68 8.85
CA ILE A 78 -11.03 -9.03 9.06
C ILE A 78 -12.10 -9.83 9.77
N LYS A 79 -12.44 -11.02 9.25
CA LYS A 79 -13.51 -11.85 9.78
C LYS A 79 -13.12 -13.31 9.84
N PHE A 80 -13.43 -13.94 10.97
CA PHE A 80 -13.46 -15.38 11.13
C PHE A 80 -14.90 -15.83 11.34
N ASP A 81 -15.41 -16.71 10.48
CA ASP A 81 -16.77 -17.21 10.56
C ASP A 81 -16.90 -18.30 11.63
N SER A 82 -18.02 -18.32 12.35
CA SER A 82 -18.33 -19.37 13.32
C SER A 82 -18.32 -20.76 12.66
N ASN A 83 -17.89 -21.75 13.42
CA ASN A 83 -17.97 -23.15 13.04
C ASN A 83 -18.60 -23.99 14.18
N ALA A 84 -18.53 -25.32 14.10
CA ALA A 84 -19.13 -26.22 15.08
C ALA A 84 -18.47 -26.15 16.48
N LYS A 85 -17.27 -25.56 16.60
CA LYS A 85 -16.47 -25.52 17.82
C LYS A 85 -16.18 -24.12 18.33
N GLN A 86 -16.24 -23.11 17.45
CA GLN A 86 -15.81 -21.75 17.73
C GLN A 86 -16.82 -20.72 17.25
N TRP A 87 -17.04 -19.70 18.06
CA TRP A 87 -17.74 -18.52 17.65
C TRP A 87 -16.84 -17.65 16.75
N GLY A 88 -17.44 -17.07 15.72
CA GLY A 88 -16.75 -16.12 14.86
C GLY A 88 -16.35 -14.84 15.58
N SER A 89 -15.41 -14.14 14.99
CA SER A 89 -14.95 -12.84 15.44
C SER A 89 -14.57 -11.96 14.27
N ASP A 90 -14.47 -10.67 14.52
CA ASP A 90 -14.05 -9.71 13.52
C ASP A 90 -13.14 -8.64 14.12
N ALA A 91 -12.45 -7.92 13.25
CA ALA A 91 -11.64 -6.76 13.59
C ALA A 91 -11.59 -5.80 12.40
N LYS A 92 -11.36 -4.53 12.69
CA LYS A 92 -11.12 -3.49 11.70
C LYS A 92 -9.78 -2.84 11.98
N VAL A 93 -8.99 -2.64 10.93
CA VAL A 93 -7.72 -1.92 10.98
C VAL A 93 -7.62 -0.95 9.82
N ASN A 94 -6.73 0.02 9.93
CA ASN A 94 -6.45 0.99 8.88
C ASN A 94 -5.08 0.70 8.28
N VAL A 95 -4.98 0.88 6.97
CA VAL A 95 -3.73 0.80 6.22
C VAL A 95 -3.50 2.14 5.54
N LEU A 96 -2.35 2.76 5.81
CA LEU A 96 -1.87 3.95 5.13
C LEU A 96 -0.65 3.58 4.29
N ILE A 97 -0.79 3.70 2.97
CA ILE A 97 0.32 3.53 2.03
C ILE A 97 0.73 4.91 1.55
N LYS A 98 1.95 5.31 1.91
CA LYS A 98 2.54 6.59 1.53
C LYS A 98 3.19 6.51 0.16
N SER A 99 2.98 7.53 -0.66
CA SER A 99 3.66 7.67 -1.94
C SER A 99 5.16 7.91 -1.75
N THR A 100 5.96 7.34 -2.65
CA THR A 100 7.40 7.61 -2.77
C THR A 100 7.72 8.69 -3.79
N ILE A 101 6.69 9.35 -4.35
CA ILE A 101 6.82 10.44 -5.30
C ILE A 101 6.02 11.65 -4.80
N SER A 102 6.67 12.81 -4.71
CA SER A 102 6.02 14.09 -4.42
C SER A 102 6.22 15.04 -5.59
N SER A 103 5.14 15.53 -6.16
CA SER A 103 5.15 16.44 -7.30
C SER A 103 3.91 17.31 -7.31
N ARG A 104 3.91 18.36 -8.12
CA ARG A 104 2.80 19.32 -8.25
C ARG A 104 2.49 19.59 -9.71
N ASP A 105 1.28 20.01 -9.97
CA ASP A 105 0.88 20.55 -11.26
C ASP A 105 1.72 21.78 -11.62
N VAL A 106 1.94 21.99 -12.91
CA VAL A 106 2.73 23.09 -13.42
C VAL A 106 1.94 23.87 -14.46
N THR A 107 1.85 25.18 -14.27
CA THR A 107 1.38 26.12 -15.29
C THR A 107 2.55 26.98 -15.72
N LYS A 108 2.81 27.04 -17.01
CA LYS A 108 3.91 27.85 -17.55
C LYS A 108 3.52 28.53 -18.87
N MET A 109 4.14 29.63 -19.14
CA MET A 109 4.08 30.27 -20.45
C MET A 109 4.95 29.53 -21.45
N PHE A 110 4.56 29.54 -22.72
CA PHE A 110 5.32 28.92 -23.79
C PHE A 110 6.77 29.43 -23.84
N ARG A 111 7.71 28.47 -23.86
CA ARG A 111 9.17 28.72 -23.88
C ARG A 111 9.78 29.43 -22.69
N ASN A 112 9.07 29.57 -21.55
CA ASN A 112 9.73 30.04 -20.35
C ASN A 112 10.52 28.90 -19.66
N ASP A 113 11.41 29.25 -18.72
CA ASP A 113 12.35 28.32 -18.10
C ASP A 113 11.76 27.48 -16.95
N THR A 114 10.47 27.63 -16.66
CA THR A 114 9.83 26.83 -15.62
C THR A 114 9.90 25.35 -15.97
N GLN A 115 10.38 24.55 -15.04
CA GLN A 115 10.47 23.10 -15.20
C GLN A 115 9.45 22.38 -14.31
N TYR A 116 9.11 21.15 -14.70
CA TYR A 116 8.43 20.22 -13.82
C TYR A 116 9.47 19.54 -12.93
N TYR A 117 9.17 19.45 -11.64
CA TYR A 117 10.02 18.76 -10.66
C TYR A 117 9.23 17.71 -9.90
N ALA A 118 9.89 16.58 -9.62
CA ALA A 118 9.40 15.56 -8.72
C ALA A 118 10.49 15.17 -7.73
N VAL A 119 10.09 14.94 -6.49
CA VAL A 119 10.96 14.44 -5.41
C VAL A 119 10.63 12.98 -5.20
N PHE A 120 11.66 12.15 -5.13
CA PHE A 120 11.54 10.70 -4.96
C PHE A 120 12.12 10.27 -3.62
N TYR A 121 11.44 9.30 -3.01
CA TYR A 121 11.81 8.71 -1.72
C TYR A 121 12.03 7.21 -1.87
N ASP A 122 12.85 6.64 -0.98
CA ASP A 122 12.98 5.20 -0.85
C ASP A 122 11.83 4.58 -0.03
N GLY A 123 11.85 3.27 0.17
CA GLY A 123 10.83 2.56 0.94
C GLY A 123 10.80 2.89 2.44
N HIS A 124 11.75 3.66 2.93
CA HIS A 124 11.82 4.13 4.32
C HIS A 124 11.52 5.63 4.46
N GLY A 125 11.18 6.29 3.35
CA GLY A 125 10.88 7.72 3.33
C GLY A 125 12.11 8.62 3.28
N ASN A 126 13.29 8.07 3.02
CA ASN A 126 14.50 8.86 2.80
C ASN A 126 14.56 9.37 1.36
N LEU A 127 15.20 10.51 1.16
CA LEU A 127 15.40 11.07 -0.18
C LEU A 127 16.21 10.10 -1.06
N LEU A 128 15.66 9.80 -2.23
CA LEU A 128 16.27 8.91 -3.21
C LEU A 128 17.30 9.66 -4.04
N LYS A 129 18.56 9.59 -3.64
CA LYS A 129 19.66 10.36 -4.23
C LYS A 129 20.30 9.65 -5.40
N ASN A 130 20.74 10.41 -6.39
CA ASN A 130 21.57 9.93 -7.49
C ASN A 130 21.02 8.68 -8.19
N THR A 131 19.70 8.61 -8.34
CA THR A 131 18.98 7.44 -8.84
C THR A 131 18.23 7.77 -10.13
N GLU A 132 18.23 6.83 -11.05
CA GLU A 132 17.50 6.95 -12.31
C GLU A 132 15.99 6.86 -12.11
N VAL A 133 15.28 7.83 -12.66
CA VAL A 133 13.81 7.93 -12.67
C VAL A 133 13.32 8.27 -14.07
N LYS A 134 12.03 8.08 -14.33
CA LYS A 134 11.47 8.32 -15.65
C LYS A 134 10.30 9.30 -15.60
N PHE A 135 10.16 10.06 -16.67
CA PHE A 135 8.98 10.88 -16.92
C PHE A 135 8.38 10.51 -18.28
N ASN A 136 7.06 10.50 -18.35
CA ASN A 136 6.33 10.40 -19.60
C ASN A 136 5.48 11.66 -19.77
N ILE A 137 5.57 12.31 -20.90
CA ILE A 137 4.68 13.40 -21.30
C ILE A 137 4.45 13.32 -22.81
N ASN A 138 3.21 13.48 -23.24
CA ASN A 138 2.84 13.45 -24.65
C ASN A 138 3.34 12.17 -25.38
N GLY A 139 3.34 11.04 -24.68
CA GLY A 139 3.80 9.74 -25.21
C GLY A 139 5.33 9.57 -25.29
N VAL A 140 6.11 10.57 -24.89
CA VAL A 140 7.57 10.53 -24.91
C VAL A 140 8.13 10.23 -23.54
N TRP A 141 9.08 9.29 -23.47
CA TRP A 141 9.77 8.92 -22.24
C TRP A 141 11.10 9.65 -22.11
N TYR A 142 11.35 10.14 -20.90
CA TYR A 142 12.60 10.80 -20.51
C TYR A 142 13.17 10.11 -19.30
N THR A 143 14.44 9.75 -19.36
CA THR A 143 15.20 9.23 -18.22
C THR A 143 15.99 10.36 -17.59
N LYS A 144 15.82 10.55 -16.29
CA LYS A 144 16.49 11.58 -15.50
C LYS A 144 17.11 10.94 -14.25
N LYS A 145 18.02 11.66 -13.64
CA LYS A 145 18.68 11.22 -12.41
C LYS A 145 18.37 12.21 -11.29
N THR A 146 17.97 11.67 -10.13
CA THR A 146 17.74 12.51 -8.95
C THR A 146 19.07 13.12 -8.43
N ASN A 147 18.96 14.31 -7.90
CA ASN A 147 20.08 15.01 -7.27
C ASN A 147 20.27 14.59 -5.81
N ALA A 148 21.11 15.32 -5.07
CA ALA A 148 21.42 15.07 -3.66
C ALA A 148 20.21 15.23 -2.70
N VAL A 149 19.14 15.89 -3.16
CA VAL A 149 17.89 16.08 -2.40
C VAL A 149 16.72 15.29 -3.01
N GLY A 150 17.03 14.25 -3.78
CA GLY A 150 16.02 13.34 -4.32
C GLY A 150 15.17 13.93 -5.44
N THR A 151 15.55 15.07 -6.01
CA THR A 151 14.76 15.79 -7.00
C THR A 151 15.27 15.53 -8.42
N ALA A 152 14.35 15.27 -9.33
CA ALA A 152 14.58 15.26 -10.77
C ALA A 152 13.66 16.25 -11.46
N GLY A 153 14.15 16.89 -12.51
CA GLY A 153 13.42 17.89 -13.27
C GLY A 153 13.31 17.56 -14.76
N LEU A 154 12.26 18.07 -15.37
CA LEU A 154 12.05 17.98 -16.81
C LEU A 154 11.70 19.36 -17.37
N ASN A 155 12.47 19.81 -18.35
CA ASN A 155 12.12 21.01 -19.12
C ASN A 155 11.05 20.65 -20.16
N ILE A 156 9.92 21.32 -20.10
CA ILE A 156 8.77 21.09 -20.99
C ILE A 156 8.74 22.17 -22.04
N GLN A 157 8.91 21.79 -23.33
CA GLN A 157 8.88 22.69 -24.47
C GLN A 157 7.81 22.23 -25.48
N LEU A 158 6.62 21.97 -25.00
CA LEU A 158 5.46 21.63 -25.82
C LEU A 158 4.69 22.90 -26.20
N TYR A 159 3.95 22.82 -27.32
CA TYR A 159 3.02 23.89 -27.68
C TYR A 159 1.95 24.11 -26.59
N PRO A 160 1.33 25.32 -26.54
CA PRO A 160 0.26 25.58 -25.57
C PRO A 160 -0.83 24.49 -25.61
N GLY A 161 -1.20 23.98 -24.44
CA GLY A 161 -2.19 22.91 -24.27
C GLY A 161 -2.15 22.34 -22.86
N LYS A 162 -3.05 21.41 -22.58
CA LYS A 162 -3.05 20.62 -21.34
C LYS A 162 -2.42 19.27 -21.60
N TYR A 163 -1.50 18.88 -20.77
CA TYR A 163 -0.78 17.61 -20.85
C TYR A 163 -0.77 16.92 -19.49
N ILE A 164 -0.76 15.59 -19.50
CA ILE A 164 -0.48 14.81 -18.29
C ILE A 164 1.00 14.44 -18.35
N ILE A 165 1.73 14.78 -17.31
CA ILE A 165 3.08 14.29 -17.07
C ILE A 165 3.04 13.20 -16.00
N THR A 166 3.62 12.05 -16.28
CA THR A 166 3.70 10.93 -15.34
C THR A 166 5.13 10.74 -14.89
N ALA A 167 5.37 10.90 -13.59
CA ALA A 167 6.63 10.53 -12.96
C ALA A 167 6.60 9.06 -12.56
N VAL A 168 7.69 8.33 -12.83
CA VAL A 168 7.80 6.91 -12.52
C VAL A 168 9.07 6.66 -11.71
N GLY A 169 8.91 6.12 -10.52
CA GLY A 169 10.00 5.74 -9.65
C GLY A 169 10.60 4.37 -9.98
N PRO A 170 11.77 4.04 -9.43
CA PRO A 170 12.42 2.74 -9.65
C PRO A 170 11.63 1.57 -9.05
N ASN A 171 10.75 1.82 -8.10
CA ASN A 171 9.82 0.83 -7.53
C ASN A 171 8.56 0.61 -8.40
N GLY A 172 8.44 1.31 -9.53
CA GLY A 172 7.31 1.22 -10.44
C GLY A 172 6.12 2.10 -10.06
N GLU A 173 6.19 2.89 -8.99
CA GLU A 173 5.14 3.84 -8.67
C GLU A 173 5.02 4.91 -9.75
N GLN A 174 3.79 5.26 -10.08
CA GLN A 174 3.47 6.28 -11.06
C GLN A 174 2.67 7.41 -10.41
N LYS A 175 3.02 8.65 -10.71
CA LYS A 175 2.26 9.83 -10.28
C LYS A 175 2.07 10.78 -11.44
N GLY A 176 0.81 11.06 -11.77
CA GLY A 176 0.41 12.01 -12.80
C GLY A 176 0.20 13.41 -12.23
N ASN A 177 0.59 14.41 -13.03
CA ASN A 177 0.30 15.83 -12.83
C ASN A 177 -0.14 16.48 -14.16
N THR A 178 -0.76 17.65 -14.08
CA THR A 178 -1.20 18.45 -15.25
C THR A 178 -0.40 19.73 -15.36
#